data_f462e09571247722b6fd07adc8e746a4
#
_entry.id   f462e09571247722b6fd07adc8e746a4
#
_cell.length_a   1.000
_cell.length_b   1.000
_cell.length_c   1.000
_cell.angle_alpha   90.00
_cell.angle_beta   90.00
_cell.angle_gamma   90.00
#
_symmetry.space_group_name_H-M   'P 1'
#
loop_
_entity.id
_entity.type
_entity.pdbx_description
1 polymer ?
#
loop_
_entity_poly.entity_id
_entity_poly.type
_entity_poly.pdbx_seq_one_letter_code
_entity_poly.pdbx_strand_id
1 'polypeptide(L)'
;MTRRPFPRVAALKTADAFRQHLSTLGVTLPFDDTLAERETSPLGATLDTDGLTIGNRFSVLPMEGWDGELDGTPSAFTRRRWRHFGQSGAKFIWGGEAVAVRHDGRASPNQLQITARTQPAIAALREDLVRAHRDRHGANADRDLVVGVQLTHSGRFAKPDASDRPAPLTACVNPVLDARVPHAPHVLTDDELDRLIEDFVVAARLARDAGFDFVDVKQCHGYLGHELLGARNRPGKYGGSFENRTRYLRNIVAGIQAAAPGLEMGIRVSAFDFLPFKKGVNEQGEPEKAETYPYAFGGREDGLGIDLEEPKAFLQLAQNLGIQMICITGGSPYYNPHLMRPALFPPSDGYQPPEEPFNGVKRQIDVTAELKKDFPELVIIGSGYSYLQEWLPNVAQYVLRTGMADSVGFGRMVLSYPTMPDDMANGRAMTRNLICRTFSDCTTAPRNGIISGCYPLDTFYKKRPEAEELKAVKESL
;
A
#
# COMPACT_ATOMS: atom_id res chain seq x y z
N MET A 1 -0.03 22.68 23.50
CA MET A 1 0.82 21.88 22.58
C MET A 1 1.30 20.65 23.34
N THR A 2 0.72 19.51 23.14
CA THR A 2 1.16 18.24 23.71
C THR A 2 2.60 17.95 23.26
N ARG A 3 3.46 17.65 24.23
CA ARG A 3 4.88 17.34 23.98
C ARG A 3 4.94 16.15 23.02
N ARG A 4 5.58 16.29 21.86
CA ARG A 4 5.72 15.21 20.88
C ARG A 4 6.42 14.03 21.57
N PRO A 5 5.88 12.81 21.47
CA PRO A 5 6.47 11.68 22.17
C PRO A 5 7.86 11.29 21.63
N PHE A 6 8.15 11.62 20.36
CA PHE A 6 9.39 11.20 19.67
C PHE A 6 10.08 12.35 18.95
N PRO A 7 11.43 12.32 18.79
CA PRO A 7 12.21 13.35 18.08
C PRO A 7 11.87 13.35 16.58
N ARG A 8 12.06 14.48 15.93
CA ARG A 8 11.89 14.60 14.48
C ARG A 8 13.08 13.97 13.77
N VAL A 9 12.84 13.11 12.77
CA VAL A 9 13.87 12.53 11.90
C VAL A 9 14.75 13.61 11.28
N ALA A 10 14.17 14.74 10.86
CA ALA A 10 14.88 15.88 10.31
C ALA A 10 15.94 16.53 11.25
N ALA A 11 15.91 16.20 12.54
CA ALA A 11 16.93 16.63 13.50
C ALA A 11 18.18 15.74 13.50
N LEU A 12 18.08 14.53 12.98
CA LEU A 12 19.16 13.53 12.89
C LEU A 12 19.97 13.80 11.62
N LYS A 13 20.91 14.76 11.68
CA LYS A 13 21.57 15.32 10.49
C LYS A 13 22.80 14.54 10.01
N THR A 14 23.37 13.67 10.85
CA THR A 14 24.58 12.90 10.55
C THR A 14 24.35 11.42 10.78
N ALA A 15 25.13 10.56 10.11
CA ALA A 15 25.09 9.11 10.30
C ALA A 15 25.26 8.72 11.78
N ASP A 16 26.18 9.38 12.49
CA ASP A 16 26.40 9.14 13.91
C ASP A 16 25.19 9.51 14.77
N ALA A 17 24.57 10.68 14.50
CA ALA A 17 23.36 11.09 15.22
C ALA A 17 22.19 10.12 14.96
N PHE A 18 22.05 9.63 13.73
CA PHE A 18 21.05 8.65 13.37
C PHE A 18 21.32 7.30 14.06
N ARG A 19 22.55 6.81 13.99
CA ARG A 19 22.99 5.56 14.66
C ARG A 19 22.81 5.62 16.18
N GLN A 20 23.22 6.74 16.80
CA GLN A 20 23.04 6.96 18.23
C GLN A 20 21.56 6.94 18.61
N HIS A 21 20.71 7.62 17.83
CA HIS A 21 19.27 7.61 18.08
C HIS A 21 18.68 6.19 18.00
N LEU A 22 18.99 5.43 16.94
CA LEU A 22 18.56 4.04 16.81
C LEU A 22 19.03 3.19 17.99
N SER A 23 20.27 3.38 18.45
CA SER A 23 20.82 2.68 19.61
C SER A 23 20.04 2.99 20.89
N THR A 24 19.63 4.25 21.12
CA THR A 24 18.79 4.61 22.29
C THR A 24 17.42 3.95 22.29
N LEU A 25 16.93 3.57 21.10
CA LEU A 25 15.66 2.84 20.93
C LEU A 25 15.83 1.31 21.00
N GLY A 26 17.06 0.81 21.06
CA GLY A 26 17.34 -0.62 20.89
C GLY A 26 16.99 -1.14 19.48
N VAL A 27 16.94 -0.26 18.48
CA VAL A 27 16.59 -0.60 17.09
C VAL A 27 17.84 -0.81 16.27
N THR A 28 18.00 -1.98 15.68
CA THR A 28 19.05 -2.29 14.72
C THR A 28 18.53 -2.12 13.30
N LEU A 29 18.44 -0.89 12.81
CA LEU A 29 18.04 -0.60 11.43
C LEU A 29 19.32 -0.39 10.61
N PRO A 30 19.57 -1.24 9.59
CA PRO A 30 20.79 -1.10 8.77
C PRO A 30 20.67 0.05 7.77
N PHE A 31 21.78 0.73 7.51
CA PHE A 31 21.89 1.77 6.50
C PHE A 31 23.36 1.98 6.09
N ASP A 32 23.56 2.51 4.90
CA ASP A 32 24.88 2.94 4.43
C ASP A 32 25.15 4.38 4.88
N ASP A 33 26.34 4.68 5.37
CA ASP A 33 26.72 6.03 5.85
C ASP A 33 26.76 7.04 4.69
N THR A 34 27.17 6.56 3.50
CA THR A 34 27.28 7.35 2.27
C THR A 34 26.52 6.69 1.13
N LEU A 35 26.02 7.49 0.23
CA LEU A 35 25.41 7.00 -1.00
C LEU A 35 26.46 6.68 -2.05
N ALA A 36 26.26 5.62 -2.80
CA ALA A 36 27.08 5.27 -3.95
C ALA A 36 26.88 6.29 -5.09
N GLU A 37 27.90 6.44 -5.92
CA GLU A 37 27.78 7.19 -7.17
C GLU A 37 26.73 6.56 -8.09
N ARG A 38 26.13 7.39 -8.96
CA ARG A 38 25.03 6.99 -9.83
C ARG A 38 25.28 5.67 -10.56
N GLU A 39 26.47 5.52 -11.13
CA GLU A 39 26.87 4.39 -11.98
C GLU A 39 26.99 3.07 -11.23
N THR A 40 27.19 3.13 -9.93
CA THR A 40 27.37 1.96 -9.04
C THR A 40 26.25 1.80 -8.02
N SER A 41 25.28 2.72 -8.04
CA SER A 41 24.17 2.71 -7.08
C SER A 41 23.21 1.55 -7.35
N PRO A 42 22.93 0.69 -6.37
CA PRO A 42 21.93 -0.37 -6.51
C PRO A 42 20.52 0.19 -6.73
N LEU A 43 20.28 1.46 -6.40
CA LEU A 43 18.99 2.13 -6.58
C LEU A 43 18.62 2.28 -8.06
N GLY A 44 19.63 2.51 -8.94
CA GLY A 44 19.45 2.65 -10.37
C GLY A 44 19.59 1.34 -11.18
N ALA A 45 19.89 0.23 -10.53
CA ALA A 45 20.05 -1.06 -11.22
C ALA A 45 18.71 -1.57 -11.79
N THR A 46 18.75 -2.20 -12.95
CA THR A 46 17.59 -2.86 -13.55
C THR A 46 17.12 -4.04 -12.68
N LEU A 47 15.86 -4.41 -12.86
CA LEU A 47 15.23 -5.56 -12.24
C LEU A 47 14.47 -6.33 -13.31
N ASP A 48 14.81 -7.59 -13.52
CA ASP A 48 14.17 -8.45 -14.50
C ASP A 48 13.25 -9.46 -13.81
N THR A 49 12.13 -9.75 -14.47
CA THR A 49 11.25 -10.89 -14.22
C THR A 49 11.19 -11.73 -15.50
N ASP A 50 10.52 -12.87 -15.51
CA ASP A 50 10.41 -13.70 -16.71
C ASP A 50 9.71 -12.99 -17.90
N GLY A 51 8.91 -11.95 -17.62
CA GLY A 51 8.14 -11.23 -18.64
C GLY A 51 8.41 -9.73 -18.73
N LEU A 52 9.08 -9.11 -17.73
CA LEU A 52 9.22 -7.65 -17.65
C LEU A 52 10.65 -7.25 -17.26
N THR A 53 11.13 -6.17 -17.90
CA THR A 53 12.35 -5.46 -17.48
C THR A 53 11.98 -4.11 -16.87
N ILE A 54 12.41 -3.88 -15.64
CA ILE A 54 12.12 -2.69 -14.84
C ILE A 54 13.41 -1.88 -14.71
N GLY A 55 13.41 -0.63 -15.15
CA GLY A 55 14.62 0.17 -15.34
C GLY A 55 15.31 0.68 -14.08
N ASN A 56 14.71 0.52 -12.90
CA ASN A 56 15.35 0.81 -11.60
C ASN A 56 14.61 0.12 -10.44
N ARG A 57 15.15 0.28 -9.22
CA ARG A 57 14.65 -0.39 -8.01
C ARG A 57 13.65 0.43 -7.19
N PHE A 58 12.97 1.39 -7.81
CA PHE A 58 11.95 2.19 -7.13
C PHE A 58 10.55 1.78 -7.56
N SER A 59 9.68 1.50 -6.55
CA SER A 59 8.27 1.18 -6.78
C SER A 59 7.35 2.27 -6.23
N VAL A 60 6.46 2.82 -7.06
CA VAL A 60 5.33 3.64 -6.59
C VAL A 60 4.19 2.72 -6.21
N LEU A 61 3.86 2.68 -4.92
CA LEU A 61 2.85 1.78 -4.37
C LEU A 61 1.43 2.34 -4.56
N PRO A 62 0.40 1.48 -4.70
CA PRO A 62 -0.97 1.92 -4.91
C PRO A 62 -1.48 2.77 -3.76
N MET A 63 -2.17 3.86 -4.12
CA MET A 63 -2.80 4.80 -3.20
C MET A 63 -4.23 5.06 -3.63
N GLU A 64 -5.18 4.74 -2.76
CA GLU A 64 -6.58 5.13 -2.98
C GLU A 64 -6.72 6.62 -2.71
N GLY A 65 -6.87 7.41 -3.76
CA GLY A 65 -7.03 8.86 -3.64
C GLY A 65 -8.44 9.25 -3.16
N TRP A 66 -9.46 8.46 -3.49
CA TRP A 66 -10.87 8.78 -3.26
C TRP A 66 -11.23 10.19 -3.78
N ASP A 67 -10.70 10.51 -4.94
CA ASP A 67 -10.85 11.79 -5.63
C ASP A 67 -11.29 11.62 -7.09
N GLY A 68 -11.76 10.43 -7.46
CA GLY A 68 -12.41 10.16 -8.74
C GLY A 68 -13.82 10.74 -8.81
N GLU A 69 -14.45 10.59 -9.96
CA GLU A 69 -15.85 10.93 -10.17
C GLU A 69 -16.78 9.88 -9.56
N LEU A 70 -18.01 10.23 -9.23
CA LEU A 70 -18.99 9.30 -8.65
C LEU A 70 -19.25 8.08 -9.53
N ASP A 71 -19.10 8.24 -10.84
CA ASP A 71 -19.28 7.16 -11.80
C ASP A 71 -18.08 6.21 -11.91
N GLY A 72 -17.02 6.43 -11.12
CA GLY A 72 -15.81 5.60 -11.08
C GLY A 72 -14.75 5.98 -12.10
N THR A 73 -14.92 7.07 -12.87
CA THR A 73 -13.90 7.58 -13.78
C THR A 73 -12.88 8.48 -13.07
N PRO A 74 -11.65 8.65 -13.62
CA PRO A 74 -10.65 9.54 -13.05
C PRO A 74 -11.03 11.02 -13.17
N SER A 75 -10.96 11.76 -12.07
CA SER A 75 -11.07 13.21 -12.04
C SER A 75 -9.79 13.92 -12.50
N ALA A 76 -9.83 15.25 -12.60
CA ALA A 76 -8.63 16.06 -12.85
C ALA A 76 -7.56 15.90 -11.75
N PHE A 77 -7.96 15.65 -10.51
CA PHE A 77 -7.04 15.40 -9.37
C PHE A 77 -6.36 14.04 -9.49
N THR A 78 -7.12 12.99 -9.81
CA THR A 78 -6.58 11.66 -10.11
C THR A 78 -5.57 11.73 -11.24
N ARG A 79 -5.91 12.40 -12.35
CA ARG A 79 -5.00 12.58 -13.51
C ARG A 79 -3.74 13.35 -13.14
N ARG A 80 -3.85 14.40 -12.32
CA ARG A 80 -2.67 15.14 -11.82
C ARG A 80 -1.74 14.23 -11.02
N ARG A 81 -2.28 13.41 -10.12
CA ARG A 81 -1.50 12.46 -9.32
C ARG A 81 -0.77 11.45 -10.20
N TRP A 82 -1.43 10.90 -11.21
CA TRP A 82 -0.84 9.92 -12.11
C TRP A 82 0.26 10.53 -12.99
N ARG A 83 0.11 11.77 -13.45
CA ARG A 83 1.19 12.50 -14.13
C ARG A 83 2.42 12.65 -13.21
N HIS A 84 2.21 12.92 -11.93
CA HIS A 84 3.31 12.96 -10.96
C HIS A 84 4.01 11.60 -10.79
N PHE A 85 3.28 10.49 -10.86
CA PHE A 85 3.90 9.17 -10.87
C PHE A 85 4.78 8.98 -12.12
N GLY A 86 4.31 9.38 -13.29
CA GLY A 86 5.11 9.37 -14.51
C GLY A 86 6.36 10.25 -14.42
N GLN A 87 6.24 11.44 -13.86
CA GLN A 87 7.36 12.37 -13.66
C GLN A 87 8.37 11.91 -12.61
N SER A 88 8.06 10.90 -11.81
CA SER A 88 8.86 10.50 -10.65
C SER A 88 10.23 9.92 -11.03
N GLY A 89 10.36 9.33 -12.19
CA GLY A 89 11.55 8.57 -12.56
C GLY A 89 11.57 7.14 -12.01
N ALA A 90 10.62 6.77 -11.13
CA ALA A 90 10.44 5.37 -10.78
C ALA A 90 10.00 4.57 -11.99
N LYS A 91 10.60 3.40 -12.19
CA LYS A 91 10.33 2.51 -13.33
C LYS A 91 9.33 1.40 -13.01
N PHE A 92 8.90 1.28 -11.77
CA PHE A 92 7.92 0.32 -11.32
C PHE A 92 6.73 1.05 -10.67
N ILE A 93 5.65 1.22 -11.40
CA ILE A 93 4.40 1.76 -10.86
C ILE A 93 3.55 0.55 -10.47
N TRP A 94 3.66 0.13 -9.20
CA TRP A 94 3.04 -1.12 -8.69
C TRP A 94 1.50 -1.14 -8.81
N GLY A 95 0.87 -0.04 -9.03
CA GLY A 95 -0.58 -0.04 -9.19
C GLY A 95 -1.20 1.35 -9.17
N GLY A 96 -0.37 2.37 -9.03
CA GLY A 96 -0.79 3.78 -9.00
C GLY A 96 -2.03 4.06 -8.14
N GLU A 97 -3.10 3.35 -8.43
CA GLU A 97 -4.41 3.38 -7.76
C GLU A 97 -4.89 1.97 -7.41
N ALA A 98 -5.72 1.84 -6.37
CA ALA A 98 -6.51 0.64 -6.12
C ALA A 98 -7.92 0.85 -6.69
N VAL A 99 -8.26 0.07 -7.70
CA VAL A 99 -9.49 0.22 -8.50
C VAL A 99 -10.48 -0.86 -8.11
N ALA A 100 -11.71 -0.48 -7.78
CA ALA A 100 -12.75 -1.44 -7.41
C ALA A 100 -13.21 -2.25 -8.63
N VAL A 101 -13.34 -3.57 -8.47
CA VAL A 101 -13.84 -4.47 -9.54
C VAL A 101 -15.37 -4.44 -9.62
N ARG A 102 -16.06 -4.05 -8.52
CA ARG A 102 -17.50 -3.98 -8.41
C ARG A 102 -17.92 -2.78 -7.57
N HIS A 103 -19.12 -2.22 -7.83
CA HIS A 103 -19.60 -1.01 -7.15
C HIS A 103 -19.66 -1.17 -5.63
N ASP A 104 -20.23 -2.26 -5.13
CA ASP A 104 -20.35 -2.55 -3.69
C ASP A 104 -19.03 -2.86 -3.00
N GLY A 105 -17.94 -3.00 -3.76
CA GLY A 105 -16.58 -3.13 -3.27
C GLY A 105 -15.80 -1.81 -3.17
N ARG A 106 -16.41 -0.67 -3.44
CA ARG A 106 -15.76 0.65 -3.33
C ARG A 106 -15.61 1.05 -1.85
N ALA A 107 -14.42 1.50 -1.45
CA ALA A 107 -14.15 2.02 -0.12
C ALA A 107 -14.60 3.49 0.06
N SER A 108 -14.96 4.15 -1.02
CA SER A 108 -15.47 5.51 -1.08
C SER A 108 -16.30 5.69 -2.35
N PRO A 109 -17.36 6.53 -2.35
CA PRO A 109 -18.13 6.84 -3.56
C PRO A 109 -17.26 7.48 -4.66
N ASN A 110 -16.09 8.00 -4.31
CA ASN A 110 -15.12 8.59 -5.24
C ASN A 110 -13.92 7.68 -5.56
N GLN A 111 -13.97 6.39 -5.19
CA GLN A 111 -12.97 5.42 -5.63
C GLN A 111 -13.17 5.06 -7.10
N LEU A 112 -12.08 4.93 -7.85
CA LEU A 112 -12.12 4.44 -9.23
C LEU A 112 -12.71 3.03 -9.28
N GLN A 113 -13.47 2.75 -10.36
CA GLN A 113 -13.99 1.43 -10.65
C GLN A 113 -13.68 1.06 -12.10
N ILE A 114 -13.21 -0.17 -12.33
CA ILE A 114 -12.96 -0.68 -13.69
C ILE A 114 -14.15 -1.50 -14.18
N THR A 115 -14.78 -1.00 -15.23
CA THR A 115 -15.91 -1.62 -15.94
C THR A 115 -15.74 -1.37 -17.43
N ALA A 116 -16.52 -2.02 -18.29
CA ALA A 116 -16.50 -1.74 -19.73
C ALA A 116 -16.76 -0.24 -20.03
N ARG A 117 -17.58 0.44 -19.20
CA ARG A 117 -17.88 1.87 -19.35
C ARG A 117 -16.72 2.77 -18.96
N THR A 118 -15.98 2.45 -17.88
CA THR A 118 -14.91 3.29 -17.35
C THR A 118 -13.52 2.95 -17.91
N GLN A 119 -13.36 1.78 -18.52
CA GLN A 119 -12.10 1.30 -19.08
C GLN A 119 -11.41 2.29 -20.01
N PRO A 120 -12.08 2.99 -20.96
CA PRO A 120 -11.41 3.98 -21.81
C PRO A 120 -10.81 5.16 -21.04
N ALA A 121 -11.48 5.59 -19.95
CA ALA A 121 -10.97 6.67 -19.11
C ALA A 121 -9.77 6.22 -18.25
N ILE A 122 -9.75 4.96 -17.81
CA ILE A 122 -8.63 4.35 -17.08
C ILE A 122 -7.44 4.12 -18.04
N ALA A 123 -7.68 3.72 -19.28
CA ALA A 123 -6.63 3.64 -20.31
C ALA A 123 -6.00 5.02 -20.57
N ALA A 124 -6.82 6.07 -20.70
CA ALA A 124 -6.35 7.44 -20.85
C ALA A 124 -5.58 7.94 -19.60
N LEU A 125 -5.93 7.48 -18.40
CA LEU A 125 -5.19 7.78 -17.17
C LEU A 125 -3.78 7.16 -17.19
N ARG A 126 -3.65 5.90 -17.63
CA ARG A 126 -2.36 5.25 -17.82
C ARG A 126 -1.51 5.99 -18.86
N GLU A 127 -2.10 6.38 -19.99
CA GLU A 127 -1.39 7.13 -21.03
C GLU A 127 -0.93 8.52 -20.56
N ASP A 128 -1.71 9.20 -19.70
CA ASP A 128 -1.29 10.46 -19.05
C ASP A 128 0.01 10.26 -18.24
N LEU A 129 0.14 9.13 -17.54
CA LEU A 129 1.36 8.77 -16.79
C LEU A 129 2.53 8.51 -17.72
N VAL A 130 2.35 7.65 -18.73
CA VAL A 130 3.41 7.27 -19.68
C VAL A 130 3.90 8.49 -20.44
N ARG A 131 2.99 9.34 -20.92
CA ARG A 131 3.33 10.60 -21.59
C ARG A 131 4.12 11.53 -20.66
N ALA A 132 3.69 11.72 -19.40
CA ALA A 132 4.41 12.55 -18.45
C ALA A 132 5.81 12.00 -18.13
N HIS A 133 5.99 10.67 -18.21
CA HIS A 133 7.31 10.04 -18.09
C HIS A 133 8.20 10.36 -19.30
N ARG A 134 7.69 10.17 -20.51
CA ARG A 134 8.43 10.50 -21.76
C ARG A 134 8.79 11.97 -21.82
N ASP A 135 7.86 12.87 -21.49
CA ASP A 135 8.07 14.32 -21.53
C ASP A 135 9.19 14.76 -20.59
N ARG A 136 9.36 14.09 -19.46
CA ARG A 136 10.39 14.45 -18.47
C ARG A 136 11.72 13.75 -18.66
N HIS A 137 11.70 12.46 -19.03
CA HIS A 137 12.88 11.59 -19.01
C HIS A 137 13.39 11.23 -20.42
N GLY A 138 12.67 11.63 -21.47
CA GLY A 138 13.02 11.40 -22.89
C GLY A 138 12.05 10.46 -23.61
N ALA A 139 11.96 10.61 -24.90
CA ALA A 139 10.96 9.95 -25.75
C ALA A 139 10.97 8.41 -25.70
N ASN A 140 12.08 7.80 -25.31
CA ASN A 140 12.23 6.35 -25.20
C ASN A 140 12.33 5.86 -23.74
N ALA A 141 12.10 6.72 -22.76
CA ALA A 141 12.29 6.40 -21.36
C ALA A 141 11.25 5.41 -20.81
N ASP A 142 10.18 5.15 -21.54
CA ASP A 142 9.12 4.23 -21.14
C ASP A 142 9.38 2.76 -21.53
N ARG A 143 10.48 2.44 -22.20
CA ARG A 143 10.78 1.06 -22.66
C ARG A 143 10.94 0.06 -21.51
N ASP A 144 11.39 0.55 -20.36
CA ASP A 144 11.63 -0.18 -19.12
C ASP A 144 10.76 0.34 -17.96
N LEU A 145 9.66 1.05 -18.30
CA LEU A 145 8.64 1.52 -17.38
C LEU A 145 7.51 0.49 -17.29
N VAL A 146 7.34 -0.14 -16.14
CA VAL A 146 6.28 -1.12 -15.88
C VAL A 146 5.17 -0.47 -15.08
N VAL A 147 3.94 -0.51 -15.60
CA VAL A 147 2.76 0.14 -15.01
C VAL A 147 1.66 -0.89 -14.75
N GLY A 148 1.38 -1.15 -13.48
CA GLY A 148 0.28 -2.01 -13.06
C GLY A 148 -0.94 -1.23 -12.56
N VAL A 149 -2.00 -1.98 -12.27
CA VAL A 149 -3.18 -1.51 -11.54
C VAL A 149 -3.59 -2.52 -10.47
N GLN A 150 -3.90 -2.02 -9.26
CA GLN A 150 -4.36 -2.89 -8.18
C GLN A 150 -5.87 -3.09 -8.27
N LEU A 151 -6.30 -4.35 -8.40
CA LEU A 151 -7.70 -4.76 -8.38
C LEU A 151 -8.14 -5.06 -6.95
N THR A 152 -9.31 -4.54 -6.55
CA THR A 152 -9.74 -4.63 -5.16
C THR A 152 -11.24 -4.73 -4.97
N HIS A 153 -11.63 -5.32 -3.84
CA HIS A 153 -12.94 -5.21 -3.21
C HIS A 153 -12.70 -4.87 -1.73
N SER A 154 -13.22 -3.73 -1.27
CA SER A 154 -12.91 -3.22 0.08
C SER A 154 -13.57 -4.01 1.21
N GLY A 155 -14.54 -4.87 0.89
CA GLY A 155 -15.12 -5.80 1.84
C GLY A 155 -15.76 -5.08 3.03
N ARG A 156 -15.26 -5.35 4.22
CA ARG A 156 -15.70 -4.74 5.50
C ARG A 156 -15.72 -3.21 5.48
N PHE A 157 -14.84 -2.60 4.70
CA PHE A 157 -14.67 -1.15 4.65
C PHE A 157 -15.39 -0.50 3.46
N ALA A 158 -16.34 -1.21 2.84
CA ALA A 158 -17.11 -0.69 1.72
C ALA A 158 -18.00 0.49 2.13
N LYS A 159 -17.95 1.54 1.30
CA LYS A 159 -18.76 2.76 1.36
C LYS A 159 -19.07 3.22 -0.06
N PRO A 160 -19.82 2.45 -0.85
CA PRO A 160 -19.96 2.70 -2.29
C PRO A 160 -20.76 3.95 -2.63
N ASP A 161 -21.76 4.31 -1.80
CA ASP A 161 -22.76 5.32 -2.13
C ASP A 161 -22.56 6.67 -1.42
N ALA A 162 -22.04 6.63 -0.18
CA ALA A 162 -21.78 7.81 0.62
C ALA A 162 -20.66 7.58 1.62
N SER A 163 -19.83 8.60 1.86
CA SER A 163 -18.64 8.51 2.72
C SER A 163 -18.97 8.23 4.20
N ASP A 164 -20.16 8.64 4.65
CA ASP A 164 -20.71 8.45 5.99
C ASP A 164 -21.58 7.20 6.15
N ARG A 165 -21.83 6.46 5.05
CA ARG A 165 -22.70 5.27 5.05
C ARG A 165 -21.91 3.99 4.77
N PRO A 166 -21.42 3.29 5.82
CA PRO A 166 -20.81 1.98 5.66
C PRO A 166 -21.80 0.94 5.11
N ALA A 167 -21.34 0.11 4.18
CA ALA A 167 -22.05 -1.02 3.62
C ALA A 167 -21.15 -2.28 3.64
N PRO A 168 -20.78 -2.78 4.83
CA PRO A 168 -19.78 -3.83 4.99
C PRO A 168 -20.24 -5.16 4.40
N LEU A 169 -19.39 -5.71 3.52
CA LEU A 169 -19.50 -7.07 2.96
C LEU A 169 -18.26 -7.84 3.44
N THR A 170 -18.45 -8.82 4.34
CA THR A 170 -17.33 -9.44 5.05
C THR A 170 -17.05 -10.86 4.61
N ALA A 171 -15.82 -11.31 4.79
CA ALA A 171 -15.44 -12.69 4.54
C ALA A 171 -15.91 -13.62 5.68
N CYS A 172 -15.90 -13.14 6.91
CA CYS A 172 -16.25 -13.92 8.10
C CYS A 172 -16.76 -13.01 9.23
N VAL A 173 -17.37 -13.62 10.23
CA VAL A 173 -17.68 -12.97 11.49
C VAL A 173 -16.37 -12.68 12.24
N ASN A 174 -16.16 -11.42 12.61
CA ASN A 174 -15.04 -10.98 13.45
C ASN A 174 -15.58 -10.10 14.58
N PRO A 175 -15.81 -10.65 15.78
CA PRO A 175 -16.48 -9.93 16.85
C PRO A 175 -15.85 -8.59 17.22
N VAL A 176 -14.51 -8.47 17.12
CA VAL A 176 -13.78 -7.24 17.46
C VAL A 176 -14.05 -6.14 16.42
N LEU A 177 -14.04 -6.49 15.12
CA LEU A 177 -14.30 -5.53 14.06
C LEU A 177 -15.80 -5.31 13.82
N ASP A 178 -16.64 -6.33 14.03
CA ASP A 178 -18.10 -6.22 13.89
C ASP A 178 -18.68 -5.26 14.93
N ALA A 179 -18.10 -5.19 16.13
CA ALA A 179 -18.49 -4.23 17.15
C ALA A 179 -18.26 -2.75 16.76
N ARG A 180 -17.50 -2.49 15.69
CA ARG A 180 -17.20 -1.12 15.21
C ARG A 180 -18.19 -0.59 14.18
N VAL A 181 -19.13 -1.41 13.73
CA VAL A 181 -20.16 -1.02 12.75
C VAL A 181 -21.55 -1.01 13.40
N PRO A 182 -22.46 -0.10 12.98
CA PRO A 182 -23.76 0.08 13.64
C PRO A 182 -24.71 -1.11 13.46
N HIS A 183 -24.48 -1.97 12.48
CA HIS A 183 -25.31 -3.15 12.17
C HIS A 183 -24.42 -4.34 11.85
N ALA A 184 -24.92 -5.55 12.14
CA ALA A 184 -24.21 -6.77 11.76
C ALA A 184 -23.88 -6.77 10.27
N PRO A 185 -22.62 -6.97 9.89
CA PRO A 185 -22.24 -6.97 8.47
C PRO A 185 -22.79 -8.18 7.75
N HIS A 186 -23.05 -8.04 6.45
CA HIS A 186 -23.37 -9.18 5.60
C HIS A 186 -22.11 -10.02 5.36
N VAL A 187 -22.14 -11.28 5.80
CA VAL A 187 -21.08 -12.25 5.49
C VAL A 187 -21.37 -12.84 4.11
N LEU A 188 -20.49 -12.58 3.15
CA LEU A 188 -20.65 -13.08 1.78
C LEU A 188 -20.75 -14.61 1.76
N THR A 189 -21.74 -15.13 1.06
CA THR A 189 -21.90 -16.57 0.81
C THR A 189 -20.81 -17.08 -0.15
N ASP A 190 -20.66 -18.39 -0.26
CA ASP A 190 -19.72 -18.99 -1.21
C ASP A 190 -20.09 -18.67 -2.66
N ASP A 191 -21.40 -18.62 -2.98
CA ASP A 191 -21.88 -18.26 -4.32
C ASP A 191 -21.67 -16.79 -4.66
N GLU A 192 -21.73 -15.88 -3.66
CA GLU A 192 -21.39 -14.47 -3.86
C GLU A 192 -19.90 -14.29 -4.11
N LEU A 193 -19.05 -15.06 -3.43
CA LEU A 193 -17.60 -15.07 -3.68
C LEU A 193 -17.27 -15.66 -5.06
N ASP A 194 -17.99 -16.70 -5.52
CA ASP A 194 -17.83 -17.23 -6.88
C ASP A 194 -18.11 -16.16 -7.94
N ARG A 195 -19.21 -15.42 -7.81
CA ARG A 195 -19.54 -14.32 -8.73
C ARG A 195 -18.50 -13.19 -8.66
N LEU A 196 -17.99 -12.89 -7.48
CA LEU A 196 -16.97 -11.86 -7.33
C LEU A 196 -15.63 -12.27 -7.97
N ILE A 197 -15.28 -13.55 -7.97
CA ILE A 197 -14.12 -14.05 -8.72
C ILE A 197 -14.25 -13.73 -10.21
N GLU A 198 -15.45 -13.93 -10.78
CA GLU A 198 -15.73 -13.58 -12.19
C GLU A 198 -15.54 -12.07 -12.45
N ASP A 199 -15.97 -11.21 -11.51
CA ASP A 199 -15.75 -9.76 -11.61
C ASP A 199 -14.26 -9.38 -11.62
N PHE A 200 -13.42 -10.06 -10.81
CA PHE A 200 -11.96 -9.87 -10.86
C PHE A 200 -11.37 -10.28 -12.21
N VAL A 201 -11.82 -11.39 -12.78
CA VAL A 201 -11.37 -11.87 -14.09
C VAL A 201 -11.75 -10.89 -15.20
N VAL A 202 -12.99 -10.39 -15.18
CA VAL A 202 -13.43 -9.34 -16.11
C VAL A 202 -12.60 -8.06 -15.95
N ALA A 203 -12.36 -7.62 -14.72
CA ALA A 203 -11.56 -6.45 -14.41
C ALA A 203 -10.12 -6.58 -14.92
N ALA A 204 -9.50 -7.75 -14.76
CA ALA A 204 -8.15 -8.02 -15.25
C ALA A 204 -8.08 -7.96 -16.80
N ARG A 205 -9.08 -8.52 -17.50
CA ARG A 205 -9.16 -8.41 -18.95
C ARG A 205 -9.27 -6.94 -19.39
N LEU A 206 -10.12 -6.17 -18.73
CA LEU A 206 -10.27 -4.73 -19.03
C LEU A 206 -8.98 -3.94 -18.72
N ALA A 207 -8.22 -4.32 -17.71
CA ALA A 207 -6.92 -3.74 -17.39
C ALA A 207 -5.88 -4.05 -18.49
N ARG A 208 -5.81 -5.31 -18.97
CA ARG A 208 -4.98 -5.67 -20.12
C ARG A 208 -5.35 -4.83 -21.34
N ASP A 209 -6.63 -4.74 -21.65
CA ASP A 209 -7.14 -4.00 -22.82
C ASP A 209 -6.95 -2.47 -22.67
N ALA A 210 -6.76 -1.97 -21.42
CA ALA A 210 -6.32 -0.60 -21.12
C ALA A 210 -4.81 -0.40 -21.22
N GLY A 211 -4.03 -1.46 -21.51
CA GLY A 211 -2.59 -1.43 -21.74
C GLY A 211 -1.72 -1.54 -20.48
N PHE A 212 -2.27 -1.96 -19.34
CA PHE A 212 -1.46 -2.24 -18.14
C PHE A 212 -0.58 -3.47 -18.36
N ASP A 213 0.64 -3.41 -17.83
CA ASP A 213 1.62 -4.48 -17.94
C ASP A 213 1.32 -5.64 -16.98
N PHE A 214 0.72 -5.33 -15.83
CA PHE A 214 0.27 -6.32 -14.85
C PHE A 214 -0.91 -5.83 -14.03
N VAL A 215 -1.56 -6.77 -13.35
CA VAL A 215 -2.55 -6.49 -12.29
C VAL A 215 -2.06 -7.01 -10.94
N ASP A 216 -2.33 -6.24 -9.88
CA ASP A 216 -2.10 -6.65 -8.50
C ASP A 216 -3.45 -7.10 -7.90
N VAL A 217 -3.54 -8.39 -7.52
CA VAL A 217 -4.71 -8.92 -6.81
C VAL A 217 -4.54 -8.65 -5.32
N LYS A 218 -5.20 -7.62 -4.81
CA LYS A 218 -4.99 -7.11 -3.44
C LYS A 218 -5.34 -8.13 -2.35
N GLN A 219 -4.33 -8.50 -1.55
CA GLN A 219 -4.43 -9.40 -0.39
C GLN A 219 -3.94 -8.72 0.90
N CYS A 220 -4.25 -7.42 1.08
CA CYS A 220 -3.70 -6.63 2.18
C CYS A 220 -4.71 -5.63 2.75
N HIS A 221 -4.31 -5.01 3.87
CA HIS A 221 -4.96 -3.85 4.48
C HIS A 221 -6.35 -4.11 5.09
N GLY A 222 -6.70 -5.35 5.38
CA GLY A 222 -8.03 -5.70 5.93
C GLY A 222 -9.15 -5.71 4.89
N TYR A 223 -8.84 -5.60 3.59
CA TYR A 223 -9.83 -5.74 2.52
C TYR A 223 -10.21 -7.21 2.33
N LEU A 224 -11.22 -7.48 1.49
CA LEU A 224 -11.84 -8.79 1.39
C LEU A 224 -10.85 -9.94 1.18
N GLY A 225 -9.87 -9.79 0.27
CA GLY A 225 -8.85 -10.79 0.03
C GLY A 225 -7.97 -11.06 1.25
N HIS A 226 -7.60 -10.00 1.99
CA HIS A 226 -6.85 -10.15 3.24
C HIS A 226 -7.70 -10.79 4.35
N GLU A 227 -8.96 -10.38 4.48
CA GLU A 227 -9.87 -10.95 5.48
C GLU A 227 -10.11 -12.44 5.24
N LEU A 228 -10.19 -12.87 3.97
CA LEU A 228 -10.30 -14.30 3.61
C LEU A 228 -9.08 -15.10 4.08
N LEU A 229 -7.86 -14.56 4.02
CA LEU A 229 -6.67 -15.23 4.53
C LEU A 229 -6.75 -15.51 6.04
N GLY A 230 -7.44 -14.65 6.80
CA GLY A 230 -7.70 -14.82 8.23
C GLY A 230 -9.00 -15.56 8.58
N ALA A 231 -9.81 -16.01 7.60
CA ALA A 231 -11.15 -16.53 7.80
C ALA A 231 -11.18 -17.99 8.30
N ARG A 232 -10.46 -18.29 9.39
CA ARG A 232 -10.32 -19.63 9.96
C ARG A 232 -11.65 -20.19 10.48
N ASN A 233 -12.54 -19.32 10.97
CA ASN A 233 -13.85 -19.70 11.53
C ASN A 233 -15.01 -19.64 10.50
N ARG A 234 -14.72 -19.29 9.25
CA ARG A 234 -15.72 -19.28 8.19
C ARG A 234 -16.08 -20.72 7.79
N PRO A 235 -17.37 -21.08 7.73
CA PRO A 235 -17.81 -22.34 7.11
C PRO A 235 -17.69 -22.26 5.57
N GLY A 236 -17.80 -23.41 4.91
CA GLY A 236 -17.84 -23.50 3.45
C GLY A 236 -16.47 -23.60 2.78
N LYS A 237 -16.47 -23.46 1.47
CA LYS A 237 -15.28 -23.73 0.64
C LYS A 237 -14.23 -22.63 0.62
N TYR A 238 -14.50 -21.47 1.26
CA TYR A 238 -13.60 -20.31 1.34
C TYR A 238 -13.11 -20.04 2.76
N GLY A 239 -13.30 -20.96 3.71
CA GLY A 239 -12.86 -20.78 5.10
C GLY A 239 -12.30 -22.03 5.74
N GLY A 240 -11.80 -21.90 6.98
CA GLY A 240 -11.20 -22.99 7.73
C GLY A 240 -9.74 -23.28 7.33
N SER A 241 -9.50 -24.30 6.55
CA SER A 241 -8.14 -24.69 6.14
C SER A 241 -7.44 -23.63 5.28
N PHE A 242 -6.11 -23.62 5.30
CA PHE A 242 -5.30 -22.73 4.45
C PHE A 242 -5.66 -22.88 2.96
N GLU A 243 -5.88 -24.10 2.50
CA GLU A 243 -6.29 -24.36 1.12
C GLU A 243 -7.62 -23.63 0.79
N ASN A 244 -8.61 -23.73 1.66
CA ASN A 244 -9.91 -23.09 1.47
C ASN A 244 -9.80 -21.56 1.53
N ARG A 245 -9.08 -21.01 2.52
CA ARG A 245 -8.89 -19.55 2.68
C ARG A 245 -8.13 -18.93 1.51
N THR A 246 -7.28 -19.69 0.82
CA THR A 246 -6.57 -19.26 -0.39
C THR A 246 -7.29 -19.60 -1.70
N ARG A 247 -8.39 -20.35 -1.66
CA ARG A 247 -9.18 -20.78 -2.84
C ARG A 247 -9.68 -19.59 -3.67
N TYR A 248 -10.10 -18.53 -3.01
CA TYR A 248 -10.52 -17.31 -3.67
C TYR A 248 -9.43 -16.75 -4.59
N LEU A 249 -8.20 -16.57 -4.08
CA LEU A 249 -7.04 -16.15 -4.88
C LEU A 249 -6.70 -17.14 -5.98
N ARG A 250 -6.67 -18.45 -5.67
CA ARG A 250 -6.39 -19.52 -6.67
C ARG A 250 -7.33 -19.45 -7.86
N ASN A 251 -8.61 -19.26 -7.60
CA ASN A 251 -9.63 -19.20 -8.66
C ASN A 251 -9.54 -17.90 -9.46
N ILE A 252 -9.25 -16.75 -8.83
CA ILE A 252 -8.99 -15.49 -9.53
C ILE A 252 -7.78 -15.64 -10.46
N VAL A 253 -6.67 -16.18 -9.97
CA VAL A 253 -5.44 -16.37 -10.76
C VAL A 253 -5.69 -17.28 -11.96
N ALA A 254 -6.31 -18.44 -11.75
CA ALA A 254 -6.65 -19.37 -12.83
C ALA A 254 -7.57 -18.71 -13.89
N GLY A 255 -8.57 -17.94 -13.43
CA GLY A 255 -9.47 -17.20 -14.31
C GLY A 255 -8.76 -16.12 -15.13
N ILE A 256 -7.83 -15.37 -14.51
CA ILE A 256 -7.02 -14.34 -15.20
C ILE A 256 -6.10 -14.98 -16.24
N GLN A 257 -5.39 -16.06 -15.89
CA GLN A 257 -4.53 -16.80 -16.82
C GLN A 257 -5.30 -17.27 -18.07
N ALA A 258 -6.54 -17.74 -17.89
CA ALA A 258 -7.38 -18.18 -19.00
C ALA A 258 -7.96 -17.03 -19.84
N ALA A 259 -8.37 -15.92 -19.19
CA ALA A 259 -9.14 -14.84 -19.86
C ALA A 259 -8.27 -13.66 -20.34
N ALA A 260 -7.08 -13.49 -19.77
CA ALA A 260 -6.16 -12.39 -20.10
C ALA A 260 -4.72 -12.88 -20.32
N PRO A 261 -4.48 -13.77 -21.29
CA PRO A 261 -3.13 -14.27 -21.57
C PRO A 261 -2.18 -13.13 -21.90
N GLY A 262 -0.94 -13.21 -21.37
CA GLY A 262 0.10 -12.18 -21.52
C GLY A 262 0.00 -11.01 -20.55
N LEU A 263 -1.01 -10.97 -19.69
CA LEU A 263 -1.08 -10.03 -18.57
C LEU A 263 -0.35 -10.64 -17.38
N GLU A 264 0.69 -9.94 -16.90
CA GLU A 264 1.40 -10.37 -15.69
C GLU A 264 0.56 -10.15 -14.42
N MET A 265 0.88 -10.89 -13.37
CA MET A 265 0.20 -10.76 -12.08
C MET A 265 1.19 -10.52 -10.95
N GLY A 266 0.79 -9.62 -10.06
CA GLY A 266 1.45 -9.40 -8.78
C GLY A 266 0.45 -9.52 -7.63
N ILE A 267 0.96 -9.65 -6.43
CA ILE A 267 0.16 -9.66 -5.20
C ILE A 267 0.77 -8.70 -4.18
N ARG A 268 -0.05 -7.79 -3.67
CA ARG A 268 0.30 -7.07 -2.44
C ARG A 268 -0.36 -7.76 -1.25
N VAL A 269 0.45 -8.24 -0.30
CA VAL A 269 -0.03 -8.98 0.86
C VAL A 269 0.39 -8.30 2.16
N SER A 270 -0.54 -8.23 3.15
CA SER A 270 -0.15 -7.99 4.54
C SER A 270 0.40 -9.30 5.10
N ALA A 271 1.74 -9.41 5.12
CA ALA A 271 2.42 -10.62 5.56
C ALA A 271 2.35 -10.83 7.09
N PHE A 272 1.92 -9.83 7.83
CA PHE A 272 1.57 -9.91 9.24
C PHE A 272 0.44 -8.94 9.57
N ASP A 273 -0.36 -9.31 10.54
CA ASP A 273 -1.42 -8.48 11.08
C ASP A 273 -1.54 -8.72 12.60
N PHE A 274 -2.16 -7.78 13.30
CA PHE A 274 -2.36 -7.86 14.73
C PHE A 274 -3.83 -7.65 15.09
N LEU A 275 -4.17 -7.98 16.33
CA LEU A 275 -5.40 -7.57 16.98
C LEU A 275 -5.65 -6.08 16.69
N PRO A 276 -6.88 -5.66 16.37
CA PRO A 276 -7.20 -4.26 16.18
C PRO A 276 -6.81 -3.39 17.37
N PHE A 277 -6.35 -2.19 17.07
CA PHE A 277 -6.02 -1.17 18.04
C PHE A 277 -7.11 -0.09 18.09
N LYS A 278 -7.26 0.54 19.23
CA LYS A 278 -8.12 1.70 19.48
C LYS A 278 -7.35 2.83 20.11
N LYS A 279 -7.96 4.00 20.17
CA LYS A 279 -7.44 5.17 20.87
C LYS A 279 -7.57 4.93 22.39
N GLY A 280 -6.45 4.89 23.08
CA GLY A 280 -6.38 4.75 24.53
C GLY A 280 -6.59 6.08 25.28
N VAL A 281 -6.56 6.03 26.61
CA VAL A 281 -6.80 7.19 27.50
C VAL A 281 -5.85 8.37 27.22
N ASN A 282 -4.62 8.08 26.84
CA ASN A 282 -3.57 9.08 26.52
C ASN A 282 -3.47 9.36 25.01
N GLU A 283 -4.53 9.14 24.25
CA GLU A 283 -4.55 9.26 22.78
C GLU A 283 -3.66 8.24 22.05
N GLN A 284 -2.83 7.49 22.76
CA GLN A 284 -1.94 6.48 22.21
C GLN A 284 -2.71 5.21 21.83
N GLY A 285 -2.27 4.52 20.78
CA GLY A 285 -2.89 3.26 20.38
C GLY A 285 -2.75 2.18 21.44
N GLU A 286 -3.86 1.51 21.74
CA GLU A 286 -3.92 0.36 22.62
C GLU A 286 -4.58 -0.82 21.89
N PRO A 287 -4.12 -2.07 22.05
CA PRO A 287 -4.80 -3.21 21.48
C PRO A 287 -6.21 -3.37 22.10
N GLU A 288 -7.15 -3.82 21.29
CA GLU A 288 -8.45 -4.27 21.81
C GLU A 288 -8.26 -5.45 22.76
N LYS A 289 -9.27 -5.71 23.61
CA LYS A 289 -9.22 -6.84 24.54
C LYS A 289 -9.78 -8.09 23.86
N ALA A 290 -8.94 -9.11 23.72
CA ALA A 290 -9.34 -10.46 23.34
C ALA A 290 -8.38 -11.46 23.98
N GLU A 291 -8.88 -12.62 24.40
CA GLU A 291 -8.02 -13.70 24.89
C GLU A 291 -7.22 -14.34 23.74
N THR A 292 -7.86 -14.49 22.60
CA THR A 292 -7.26 -14.97 21.34
C THR A 292 -7.78 -14.16 20.17
N TYR A 293 -6.98 -14.03 19.12
CA TYR A 293 -7.38 -13.35 17.87
C TYR A 293 -6.97 -14.16 16.65
N PRO A 294 -7.74 -15.19 16.26
CA PRO A 294 -7.37 -16.10 15.15
C PRO A 294 -7.56 -15.50 13.76
N TYR A 295 -7.94 -14.23 13.65
CA TYR A 295 -8.25 -13.55 12.37
C TYR A 295 -7.03 -12.86 11.74
N ALA A 296 -5.92 -12.73 12.48
CA ALA A 296 -4.70 -12.11 12.00
C ALA A 296 -3.92 -13.08 11.11
N PHE A 297 -3.86 -12.81 9.81
CA PHE A 297 -2.95 -13.54 8.91
C PHE A 297 -1.50 -13.13 9.21
N GLY A 298 -0.61 -14.11 9.43
CA GLY A 298 0.76 -13.85 9.84
C GLY A 298 0.91 -13.32 11.26
N GLY A 299 -0.14 -13.47 12.09
CA GLY A 299 -0.15 -13.12 13.50
C GLY A 299 -0.21 -14.37 14.39
N ARG A 300 0.37 -14.27 15.59
CA ARG A 300 0.23 -15.29 16.64
C ARG A 300 -1.20 -15.31 17.20
N GLU A 301 -1.53 -16.36 17.92
CA GLU A 301 -2.85 -16.51 18.55
C GLU A 301 -3.19 -15.41 19.56
N ASP A 302 -2.18 -14.80 20.21
CA ASP A 302 -2.36 -13.65 21.08
C ASP A 302 -2.72 -12.34 20.33
N GLY A 303 -2.62 -12.36 19.01
CA GLY A 303 -2.88 -11.22 18.14
C GLY A 303 -1.84 -10.09 18.23
N LEU A 304 -0.71 -10.26 18.90
CA LEU A 304 0.30 -9.20 19.11
C LEU A 304 1.70 -9.57 18.62
N GLY A 305 1.92 -10.81 18.22
CA GLY A 305 3.19 -11.30 17.69
C GLY A 305 3.10 -11.67 16.22
N ILE A 306 4.25 -11.72 15.55
CA ILE A 306 4.38 -12.18 14.15
C ILE A 306 4.62 -13.68 14.13
N ASP A 307 3.94 -14.35 13.19
CA ASP A 307 4.15 -15.73 12.81
C ASP A 307 4.15 -15.80 11.26
N LEU A 308 5.29 -16.17 10.68
CA LEU A 308 5.47 -16.19 9.24
C LEU A 308 5.26 -17.57 8.59
N GLU A 309 4.79 -18.58 9.32
CA GLU A 309 4.57 -19.92 8.74
C GLU A 309 3.54 -19.87 7.59
N GLU A 310 2.35 -19.33 7.83
CA GLU A 310 1.34 -19.20 6.76
C GLU A 310 1.73 -18.19 5.69
N PRO A 311 2.31 -17.00 5.98
CA PRO A 311 2.88 -16.12 4.95
C PRO A 311 3.92 -16.80 4.05
N LYS A 312 4.81 -17.64 4.58
CA LYS A 312 5.76 -18.43 3.77
C LYS A 312 5.02 -19.45 2.89
N ALA A 313 4.04 -20.16 3.45
CA ALA A 313 3.19 -21.06 2.67
C ALA A 313 2.42 -20.31 1.56
N PHE A 314 2.01 -19.05 1.82
CA PHE A 314 1.34 -18.20 0.83
C PHE A 314 2.29 -17.78 -0.30
N LEU A 315 3.53 -17.42 -0.02
CA LEU A 315 4.53 -17.11 -1.05
C LEU A 315 4.85 -18.34 -1.89
N GLN A 316 4.99 -19.52 -1.26
CA GLN A 316 5.15 -20.78 -1.99
C GLN A 316 3.95 -21.07 -2.91
N LEU A 317 2.74 -20.80 -2.42
CA LEU A 317 1.54 -20.89 -3.25
C LEU A 317 1.61 -19.93 -4.44
N ALA A 318 1.99 -18.66 -4.23
CA ALA A 318 2.12 -17.68 -5.29
C ALA A 318 3.08 -18.14 -6.39
N GLN A 319 4.26 -18.67 -6.02
CA GLN A 319 5.20 -19.28 -6.98
C GLN A 319 4.56 -20.43 -7.76
N ASN A 320 3.87 -21.34 -7.07
CA ASN A 320 3.21 -22.48 -7.71
C ASN A 320 2.10 -22.07 -8.67
N LEU A 321 1.52 -20.89 -8.48
CA LEU A 321 0.53 -20.27 -9.38
C LEU A 321 1.18 -19.45 -10.51
N GLY A 322 2.50 -19.38 -10.59
CA GLY A 322 3.23 -18.63 -11.59
C GLY A 322 3.31 -17.13 -11.32
N ILE A 323 3.06 -16.69 -10.07
CA ILE A 323 3.17 -15.29 -9.67
C ILE A 323 4.58 -15.04 -9.15
N GLN A 324 5.28 -14.11 -9.79
CA GLN A 324 6.68 -13.80 -9.45
C GLN A 324 6.84 -12.52 -8.62
N MET A 325 5.88 -11.62 -8.67
CA MET A 325 5.98 -10.28 -8.08
C MET A 325 5.14 -10.18 -6.81
N ILE A 326 5.79 -9.94 -5.66
CA ILE A 326 5.13 -9.82 -4.35
C ILE A 326 5.51 -8.49 -3.68
N CYS A 327 4.50 -7.68 -3.32
CA CYS A 327 4.71 -6.49 -2.52
C CYS A 327 4.32 -6.75 -1.06
N ILE A 328 5.29 -6.72 -0.16
CA ILE A 328 5.11 -6.99 1.26
C ILE A 328 4.66 -5.73 2.00
N THR A 329 3.65 -5.87 2.85
CA THR A 329 3.19 -4.86 3.81
C THR A 329 2.71 -5.54 5.09
N GLY A 330 2.23 -4.79 6.08
CA GLY A 330 1.65 -5.32 7.31
C GLY A 330 0.41 -4.57 7.73
N GLY A 331 -0.47 -5.23 8.49
CA GLY A 331 -1.65 -4.64 9.10
C GLY A 331 -2.65 -3.97 8.17
N SER A 332 -3.43 -3.06 8.75
CA SER A 332 -4.51 -2.33 8.08
C SER A 332 -4.51 -0.83 8.44
N PRO A 333 -4.78 0.08 7.49
CA PRO A 333 -4.93 1.51 7.79
C PRO A 333 -6.19 1.84 8.60
N TYR A 334 -7.09 0.88 8.80
CA TYR A 334 -8.38 1.08 9.44
C TYR A 334 -8.41 0.70 10.92
N TYR A 335 -7.55 -0.25 11.33
CA TYR A 335 -7.59 -0.75 12.71
C TYR A 335 -6.22 -0.93 13.37
N ASN A 336 -5.10 -0.93 12.61
CA ASN A 336 -3.75 -0.87 13.15
C ASN A 336 -2.79 -0.10 12.21
N PRO A 337 -3.10 1.20 11.94
CA PRO A 337 -2.37 2.02 10.97
C PRO A 337 -0.87 2.14 11.25
N HIS A 338 -0.42 2.01 12.49
CA HIS A 338 1.00 2.07 12.86
C HIS A 338 1.81 0.89 12.29
N LEU A 339 1.17 -0.28 12.07
CA LEU A 339 1.80 -1.41 11.41
C LEU A 339 1.96 -1.17 9.92
N MET A 340 0.89 -0.71 9.26
CA MET A 340 0.85 -0.50 7.81
C MET A 340 1.75 0.65 7.37
N ARG A 341 1.72 1.75 8.10
CA ARG A 341 2.52 2.94 7.83
C ARG A 341 3.00 3.58 9.11
N PRO A 342 4.23 3.31 9.55
CA PRO A 342 4.84 4.03 10.63
C PRO A 342 4.79 5.55 10.38
N ALA A 343 4.23 6.31 11.33
CA ALA A 343 4.00 7.74 11.17
C ALA A 343 4.01 8.44 12.52
N LEU A 344 4.52 9.68 12.56
CA LEU A 344 4.53 10.47 13.78
C LEU A 344 3.16 11.12 14.07
N PHE A 345 2.40 11.42 13.02
CA PHE A 345 1.11 12.07 13.11
C PHE A 345 0.02 11.15 12.56
N PRO A 346 -0.96 10.74 13.38
CA PRO A 346 -2.06 9.91 12.92
C PRO A 346 -3.03 10.71 12.04
N PRO A 347 -3.88 10.02 11.23
CA PRO A 347 -5.05 10.65 10.64
C PRO A 347 -6.10 10.99 11.70
N SER A 348 -7.14 11.74 11.32
CA SER A 348 -8.20 12.23 12.23
C SER A 348 -8.91 11.15 13.05
N ASP A 349 -9.10 9.98 12.47
CA ASP A 349 -9.75 8.82 13.09
C ASP A 349 -8.75 7.79 13.65
N GLY A 350 -7.47 8.15 13.70
CA GLY A 350 -6.39 7.31 14.22
C GLY A 350 -6.06 7.61 15.67
N TYR A 351 -4.96 7.06 16.13
CA TYR A 351 -4.39 7.22 17.47
C TYR A 351 -2.91 7.59 17.37
N GLN A 352 -2.35 8.20 18.41
CA GLN A 352 -0.91 8.44 18.49
C GLN A 352 -0.16 7.10 18.45
N PRO A 353 1.01 7.01 17.78
CA PRO A 353 1.71 5.75 17.61
C PRO A 353 2.02 5.11 18.97
N PRO A 354 1.72 3.80 19.14
CA PRO A 354 1.97 3.08 20.40
C PRO A 354 3.46 2.84 20.65
N GLU A 355 4.27 2.98 19.61
CA GLU A 355 5.71 2.76 19.63
C GLU A 355 6.41 3.86 18.83
N GLU A 356 7.71 4.00 19.01
CA GLU A 356 8.50 4.87 18.14
C GLU A 356 8.47 4.32 16.71
N PRO A 357 8.12 5.15 15.70
CA PRO A 357 7.84 4.64 14.36
C PRO A 357 9.01 3.93 13.65
N PHE A 358 10.29 4.11 14.07
CA PHE A 358 11.40 3.32 13.56
C PHE A 358 11.27 1.81 13.88
N ASN A 359 10.62 1.44 14.99
CA ASN A 359 10.30 0.04 15.28
C ASN A 359 9.39 -0.56 14.20
N GLY A 360 8.38 0.19 13.79
CA GLY A 360 7.50 -0.22 12.71
C GLY A 360 8.20 -0.33 11.36
N VAL A 361 9.11 0.61 11.04
CA VAL A 361 9.94 0.55 9.82
C VAL A 361 10.82 -0.69 9.84
N LYS A 362 11.54 -0.90 10.94
CA LYS A 362 12.39 -2.09 11.10
C LYS A 362 11.60 -3.38 10.92
N ARG A 363 10.44 -3.49 11.57
CA ARG A 363 9.56 -4.66 11.48
C ARG A 363 9.19 -4.99 10.03
N GLN A 364 8.82 -4.01 9.23
CA GLN A 364 8.49 -4.23 7.82
C GLN A 364 9.72 -4.65 7.00
N ILE A 365 10.88 -4.05 7.25
CA ILE A 365 12.15 -4.41 6.58
C ILE A 365 12.56 -5.83 6.96
N ASP A 366 12.52 -6.19 8.25
CA ASP A 366 12.92 -7.52 8.73
C ASP A 366 12.04 -8.63 8.15
N VAL A 367 10.70 -8.45 8.18
CA VAL A 367 9.76 -9.40 7.58
C VAL A 367 10.00 -9.54 6.08
N THR A 368 10.21 -8.43 5.39
CA THR A 368 10.52 -8.45 3.95
C THR A 368 11.82 -9.22 3.68
N ALA A 369 12.87 -8.96 4.45
CA ALA A 369 14.17 -9.60 4.31
C ALA A 369 14.13 -11.10 4.61
N GLU A 370 13.37 -11.51 5.63
CA GLU A 370 13.18 -12.92 5.97
C GLU A 370 12.47 -13.65 4.83
N LEU A 371 11.39 -13.09 4.31
CA LEU A 371 10.65 -13.66 3.19
C LEU A 371 11.49 -13.68 1.90
N LYS A 372 12.27 -12.62 1.61
CA LYS A 372 13.18 -12.62 0.45
C LYS A 372 14.28 -13.66 0.55
N LYS A 373 14.81 -13.87 1.74
CA LYS A 373 15.83 -14.92 1.99
C LYS A 373 15.28 -16.31 1.70
N ASP A 374 14.04 -16.58 2.11
CA ASP A 374 13.42 -17.90 1.92
C ASP A 374 12.88 -18.10 0.49
N PHE A 375 12.60 -17.00 -0.23
CA PHE A 375 12.06 -16.99 -1.61
C PHE A 375 12.94 -16.14 -2.54
N PRO A 376 14.18 -16.49 -2.79
CA PRO A 376 15.14 -15.68 -3.56
C PRO A 376 14.71 -15.46 -5.03
N GLU A 377 13.94 -16.38 -5.60
CA GLU A 377 13.45 -16.28 -6.99
C GLU A 377 12.26 -15.33 -7.16
N LEU A 378 11.55 -15.00 -6.09
CA LEU A 378 10.46 -14.00 -6.15
C LEU A 378 11.04 -12.59 -6.19
N VAL A 379 10.45 -11.74 -7.01
CA VAL A 379 10.69 -10.29 -6.98
C VAL A 379 9.89 -9.72 -5.81
N ILE A 380 10.59 -9.37 -4.73
CA ILE A 380 9.98 -8.88 -3.49
C ILE A 380 10.19 -7.38 -3.35
N ILE A 381 9.06 -6.65 -3.26
CA ILE A 381 9.01 -5.21 -3.04
C ILE A 381 8.73 -4.93 -1.57
N GLY A 382 9.66 -4.25 -0.91
CA GLY A 382 9.47 -3.79 0.46
C GLY A 382 8.63 -2.51 0.55
N SER A 383 7.99 -2.28 1.70
CA SER A 383 7.21 -1.06 1.98
C SER A 383 7.52 -0.47 3.36
N GLY A 384 6.88 0.65 3.72
CA GLY A 384 7.07 1.28 5.04
C GLY A 384 8.18 2.32 5.12
N TYR A 385 8.91 2.60 4.07
CA TYR A 385 10.12 3.44 4.07
C TYR A 385 9.87 4.94 4.29
N SER A 386 8.65 5.46 4.10
CA SER A 386 8.39 6.91 4.10
C SER A 386 8.77 7.64 5.40
N TYR A 387 8.70 6.95 6.55
CA TYR A 387 9.08 7.54 7.84
C TYR A 387 10.59 7.82 7.96
N LEU A 388 11.43 7.13 7.19
CA LEU A 388 12.88 7.35 7.15
C LEU A 388 13.26 8.76 6.69
N GLN A 389 12.39 9.43 5.94
CA GLN A 389 12.57 10.82 5.49
C GLN A 389 13.94 11.03 4.81
N GLU A 390 14.84 11.82 5.41
CA GLU A 390 16.18 12.06 4.89
C GLU A 390 17.05 10.80 4.81
N TRP A 391 16.80 9.80 5.67
CA TRP A 391 17.58 8.55 5.73
C TRP A 391 17.05 7.46 4.80
N LEU A 392 15.97 7.75 4.07
CA LEU A 392 15.38 6.79 3.13
C LEU A 392 16.41 6.30 2.08
N PRO A 393 17.20 7.17 1.41
CA PRO A 393 18.17 6.69 0.41
C PRO A 393 19.23 5.76 1.01
N ASN A 394 19.73 6.07 2.19
CA ASN A 394 20.78 5.31 2.87
C ASN A 394 20.30 3.90 3.28
N VAL A 395 19.08 3.81 3.83
CA VAL A 395 18.46 2.53 4.18
C VAL A 395 18.09 1.75 2.92
N ALA A 396 17.50 2.41 1.92
CA ALA A 396 17.11 1.79 0.65
C ALA A 396 18.33 1.18 -0.07
N GLN A 397 19.42 1.93 -0.15
CA GLN A 397 20.67 1.45 -0.76
C GLN A 397 21.19 0.20 -0.04
N TYR A 398 21.25 0.23 1.30
CA TYR A 398 21.67 -0.94 2.08
C TYR A 398 20.80 -2.16 1.80
N VAL A 399 19.48 -2.00 1.90
CA VAL A 399 18.49 -3.06 1.69
C VAL A 399 18.66 -3.73 0.33
N LEU A 400 18.79 -2.93 -0.73
CA LEU A 400 18.96 -3.47 -2.09
C LEU A 400 20.34 -4.10 -2.30
N ARG A 401 21.40 -3.47 -1.82
CA ARG A 401 22.78 -3.98 -1.95
C ARG A 401 22.98 -5.32 -1.24
N THR A 402 22.28 -5.53 -0.13
CA THR A 402 22.39 -6.77 0.66
C THR A 402 21.32 -7.81 0.32
N GLY A 403 20.48 -7.54 -0.68
CA GLY A 403 19.46 -8.49 -1.14
C GLY A 403 18.30 -8.71 -0.16
N MET A 404 18.03 -7.74 0.74
CA MET A 404 16.89 -7.80 1.67
C MET A 404 15.55 -7.57 0.97
N ALA A 405 15.55 -6.92 -0.18
CA ALA A 405 14.45 -6.76 -1.10
C ALA A 405 14.98 -6.50 -2.52
N ASP A 406 14.14 -6.65 -3.54
CA ASP A 406 14.50 -6.35 -4.93
C ASP A 406 14.14 -4.94 -5.34
N SER A 407 13.12 -4.34 -4.70
CA SER A 407 12.70 -2.96 -4.94
C SER A 407 12.20 -2.31 -3.65
N VAL A 408 12.37 -1.00 -3.58
CA VAL A 408 11.91 -0.17 -2.46
C VAL A 408 10.64 0.57 -2.85
N GLY A 409 9.55 0.26 -2.14
CA GLY A 409 8.23 0.78 -2.40
C GLY A 409 7.87 1.97 -1.51
N PHE A 410 7.33 3.04 -2.11
CA PHE A 410 6.79 4.17 -1.38
C PHE A 410 5.53 4.72 -2.06
N GLY A 411 4.57 5.12 -1.23
CA GLY A 411 3.32 5.71 -1.70
C GLY A 411 3.30 7.21 -1.47
N ARG A 412 2.85 7.61 -0.32
CA ARG A 412 2.53 9.01 0.01
C ARG A 412 3.71 9.99 -0.07
N MET A 413 4.95 9.53 -0.09
CA MET A 413 6.12 10.38 -0.30
C MET A 413 6.08 11.07 -1.67
N VAL A 414 5.65 10.38 -2.73
CA VAL A 414 5.55 10.96 -4.08
C VAL A 414 4.42 11.97 -4.25
N LEU A 415 3.51 12.10 -3.27
CA LEU A 415 2.50 13.17 -3.30
C LEU A 415 3.10 14.54 -3.03
N SER A 416 4.09 14.61 -2.15
CA SER A 416 4.79 15.86 -1.81
C SER A 416 6.09 16.04 -2.59
N TYR A 417 6.76 14.95 -2.92
CA TYR A 417 8.03 14.93 -3.61
C TYR A 417 7.99 13.95 -4.80
N PRO A 418 7.27 14.30 -5.88
CA PRO A 418 7.14 13.42 -7.04
C PRO A 418 8.48 12.96 -7.60
N THR A 419 9.46 13.85 -7.72
CA THR A 419 10.76 13.57 -8.36
C THR A 419 11.80 12.95 -7.43
N MET A 420 11.44 12.54 -6.23
CA MET A 420 12.39 11.96 -5.27
C MET A 420 13.13 10.72 -5.83
N PRO A 421 12.49 9.76 -6.51
CA PRO A 421 13.20 8.62 -7.09
C PRO A 421 14.27 9.03 -8.11
N ASP A 422 13.93 9.99 -8.97
CA ASP A 422 14.87 10.52 -9.96
C ASP A 422 16.07 11.24 -9.30
N ASP A 423 15.83 12.00 -8.24
CA ASP A 423 16.90 12.64 -7.48
C ASP A 423 17.81 11.60 -6.80
N MET A 424 17.23 10.57 -6.19
CA MET A 424 17.98 9.48 -5.55
C MET A 424 18.78 8.66 -6.55
N ALA A 425 18.16 8.27 -7.68
CA ALA A 425 18.83 7.48 -8.72
C ALA A 425 19.99 8.21 -9.38
N ASN A 426 19.95 9.53 -9.39
CA ASN A 426 20.99 10.38 -9.97
C ASN A 426 21.98 10.95 -8.92
N GLY A 427 21.95 10.46 -7.68
CA GLY A 427 22.84 10.95 -6.62
C GLY A 427 22.62 12.42 -6.24
N ARG A 428 21.48 13.02 -6.61
CA ARG A 428 21.18 14.41 -6.27
C ARG A 428 20.72 14.53 -4.82
N ALA A 429 21.11 15.62 -4.18
CA ALA A 429 20.66 15.91 -2.81
C ALA A 429 19.12 16.07 -2.78
N MET A 430 18.48 15.43 -1.83
CA MET A 430 17.03 15.53 -1.67
C MET A 430 16.60 16.95 -1.27
N THR A 431 15.51 17.41 -1.88
CA THR A 431 14.87 18.71 -1.59
C THR A 431 14.10 18.62 -0.27
N ARG A 432 14.72 19.03 0.83
CA ARG A 432 14.25 18.82 2.22
C ARG A 432 12.84 19.34 2.50
N ASN A 433 12.42 20.44 1.90
CA ASN A 433 11.10 21.04 2.08
C ASN A 433 9.99 20.28 1.34
N LEU A 434 10.31 19.31 0.48
CA LEU A 434 9.37 18.43 -0.19
C LEU A 434 9.23 17.08 0.50
N ILE A 435 10.14 16.70 1.39
CA ILE A 435 10.14 15.41 2.07
C ILE A 435 8.90 15.29 2.97
N CYS A 436 8.08 14.26 2.75
CA CYS A 436 6.90 13.97 3.56
C CYS A 436 7.29 13.76 5.04
N ARG A 437 6.69 14.52 5.95
CA ARG A 437 6.89 14.43 7.40
C ARG A 437 5.86 13.54 8.09
N THR A 438 5.15 12.72 7.33
CA THR A 438 4.09 11.83 7.81
C THR A 438 2.94 12.55 8.53
N PHE A 439 2.57 13.75 8.07
CA PHE A 439 1.48 14.56 8.65
C PHE A 439 0.10 13.91 8.57
N SER A 440 -0.08 12.94 7.69
CA SER A 440 -1.33 12.21 7.42
C SER A 440 -2.50 13.05 6.87
N ASP A 441 -2.29 14.32 6.54
CA ASP A 441 -3.31 15.20 5.94
C ASP A 441 -3.93 14.60 4.67
N CYS A 442 -3.12 13.92 3.84
CA CYS A 442 -3.60 13.20 2.64
C CYS A 442 -4.50 12.00 2.94
N THR A 443 -4.63 11.59 4.21
CA THR A 443 -5.57 10.57 4.68
C THR A 443 -6.72 11.22 5.45
N THR A 444 -6.44 12.22 6.27
CA THR A 444 -7.45 12.98 7.03
C THR A 444 -8.44 13.67 6.07
N ALA A 445 -7.95 14.31 5.01
CA ALA A 445 -8.80 15.01 4.04
C ALA A 445 -9.92 14.09 3.47
N PRO A 446 -9.63 12.99 2.76
CA PRO A 446 -10.67 12.17 2.16
C PRO A 446 -11.55 11.44 3.18
N ARG A 447 -11.07 11.20 4.40
CA ARG A 447 -11.88 10.64 5.49
C ARG A 447 -12.92 11.62 6.04
N ASN A 448 -12.75 12.91 5.77
CA ASN A 448 -13.68 13.98 6.13
C ASN A 448 -14.38 14.59 4.91
N GLY A 449 -14.43 13.88 3.77
CA GLY A 449 -15.10 14.33 2.56
C GLY A 449 -14.36 15.42 1.78
N ILE A 450 -13.11 15.71 2.15
CA ILE A 450 -12.27 16.73 1.52
C ILE A 450 -11.39 16.06 0.45
N ILE A 451 -11.11 16.74 -0.65
CA ILE A 451 -10.27 16.22 -1.76
C ILE A 451 -8.91 15.76 -1.23
N SER A 452 -8.49 14.57 -1.62
CA SER A 452 -7.19 13.99 -1.24
C SER A 452 -6.03 14.77 -1.85
N GLY A 453 -4.99 15.04 -1.04
CA GLY A 453 -3.79 15.72 -1.50
C GLY A 453 -2.79 16.01 -0.40
N CYS A 454 -1.60 16.46 -0.77
CA CYS A 454 -0.59 16.87 0.20
C CYS A 454 -0.72 18.37 0.53
N TYR A 455 -1.64 18.73 1.39
CA TYR A 455 -1.89 20.13 1.78
C TYR A 455 -0.70 20.84 2.43
N PRO A 456 0.13 20.18 3.28
CA PRO A 456 1.27 20.86 3.91
C PRO A 456 2.41 21.23 2.96
N LEU A 457 2.66 20.44 1.91
CA LEU A 457 3.89 20.54 1.13
C LEU A 457 3.69 20.77 -0.37
N ASP A 458 2.56 20.35 -0.94
CA ASP A 458 2.24 20.62 -2.34
C ASP A 458 1.54 21.98 -2.46
N THR A 459 2.17 22.92 -3.14
CA THR A 459 1.68 24.30 -3.31
C THR A 459 0.33 24.36 -4.03
N PHE A 460 -0.01 23.36 -4.86
CA PHE A 460 -1.31 23.28 -5.51
C PHE A 460 -2.43 23.07 -4.48
N TYR A 461 -2.29 22.09 -3.59
CA TYR A 461 -3.30 21.81 -2.56
C TYR A 461 -3.30 22.88 -1.46
N LYS A 462 -2.12 23.37 -1.07
CA LYS A 462 -1.97 24.39 -0.03
C LYS A 462 -2.72 25.70 -0.33
N LYS A 463 -2.92 26.03 -1.61
CA LYS A 463 -3.59 27.25 -2.06
C LYS A 463 -5.10 27.06 -2.30
N ARG A 464 -5.62 25.87 -2.12
CA ARG A 464 -7.03 25.57 -2.38
C ARG A 464 -7.93 25.92 -1.18
N PRO A 465 -9.21 26.21 -1.40
CA PRO A 465 -10.18 26.45 -0.33
C PRO A 465 -10.24 25.31 0.68
N GLU A 466 -10.13 24.07 0.21
CA GLU A 466 -10.18 22.86 1.04
C GLU A 466 -9.04 22.79 2.07
N ALA A 467 -7.99 23.61 1.94
CA ALA A 467 -6.93 23.70 2.95
C ALA A 467 -7.45 24.32 4.27
N GLU A 468 -8.36 25.32 4.20
CA GLU A 468 -8.97 25.91 5.38
C GLU A 468 -10.02 24.96 6.00
N GLU A 469 -10.75 24.19 5.18
CA GLU A 469 -11.68 23.17 5.67
C GLU A 469 -10.90 22.08 6.45
N LEU A 470 -9.80 21.59 5.90
CA LEU A 470 -8.94 20.61 6.55
C LEU A 470 -8.34 21.14 7.85
N LYS A 471 -7.98 22.44 7.88
CA LYS A 471 -7.48 23.08 9.10
C LYS A 471 -8.56 23.11 10.17
N ALA A 472 -9.80 23.49 9.83
CA ALA A 472 -10.93 23.50 10.77
C ALA A 472 -11.20 22.08 11.35
N VAL A 473 -11.16 21.02 10.50
CA VAL A 473 -11.25 19.63 10.96
C VAL A 473 -10.16 19.31 11.97
N LYS A 474 -8.91 19.72 11.72
CA LYS A 474 -7.78 19.44 12.62
C LYS A 474 -7.81 20.24 13.93
N GLU A 475 -8.46 21.37 13.95
CA GLU A 475 -8.67 22.18 15.15
C GLU A 475 -9.81 21.65 16.03
N SER A 476 -10.73 20.86 15.48
CA SER A 476 -11.84 20.23 16.19
C SER A 476 -11.50 18.87 16.81
N LEU A 477 -10.32 18.30 16.50
CA LEU A 477 -9.81 17.02 17.03
C LEU A 477 -9.04 17.23 18.35
#